data_68e9815b4e78d03a10908fd87519a848
#
_entry.id   68e9815b4e78d03a10908fd87519a848
#
_cell.length_a   1.000
_cell.length_b   1.000
_cell.length_c   1.000
_cell.angle_alpha   90.00
_cell.angle_beta   90.00
_cell.angle_gamma   90.00
#
_symmetry.space_group_name_H-M   'P 1'
#
loop_
_entity.id
_entity.type
_entity.pdbx_description
1 polymer ?
#
loop_
_entity_poly.entity_id
_entity_poly.type
_entity_poly.pdbx_seq_one_letter_code
_entity_poly.pdbx_strand_id
1 'polypeptide(L)'
;MRVIAGELGGQSLVAPRGWKVRPTSDRVREAIFSALGERVVDATVLDLYSGTGALAIEALSRGAARAVLVDRDTRPALGNVERLGLGERAELVRAEVGRWLAKAPEGDAEPHFDLVFVDAPYRLADRVAEDLNTHLPRLLAPEGRAIVESGAGGALRIDSLPRLRQRRYGAADVSIYGGAAR
;
A
#
# COMPACT_ATOMS: atom_id res chain seq x y z
N MET A 1 4.19 -9.55 -14.18
CA MET A 1 4.01 -8.24 -13.54
C MET A 1 5.33 -7.48 -13.61
N ARG A 2 5.33 -6.16 -13.75
CA ARG A 2 6.53 -5.34 -13.89
C ARG A 2 6.36 -4.00 -13.18
N VAL A 3 7.48 -3.33 -12.88
CA VAL A 3 7.50 -1.92 -12.51
C VAL A 3 7.10 -1.09 -13.72
N ILE A 4 6.21 -0.11 -13.54
CA ILE A 4 5.59 0.62 -14.67
C ILE A 4 6.45 1.82 -15.05
N ALA A 5 6.93 2.60 -14.07
CA ALA A 5 7.67 3.82 -14.33
C ALA A 5 8.71 4.09 -13.24
N GLY A 6 9.47 5.20 -13.39
CA GLY A 6 10.54 5.60 -12.50
C GLY A 6 11.88 4.92 -12.84
N GLU A 7 12.83 4.96 -11.90
CA GLU A 7 14.20 4.48 -12.08
C GLU A 7 14.30 2.98 -12.40
N LEU A 8 13.31 2.19 -11.99
CA LEU A 8 13.23 0.75 -12.22
C LEU A 8 12.20 0.36 -13.27
N GLY A 9 11.71 1.33 -14.05
CA GLY A 9 10.68 1.09 -15.08
C GLY A 9 11.04 -0.05 -16.02
N GLY A 10 10.06 -0.95 -16.28
CA GLY A 10 10.26 -2.14 -17.12
C GLY A 10 10.81 -3.38 -16.41
N GLN A 11 11.40 -3.24 -15.21
CA GLN A 11 11.93 -4.36 -14.43
C GLN A 11 10.81 -5.33 -14.03
N SER A 12 11.08 -6.64 -14.19
CA SER A 12 10.10 -7.68 -13.86
C SER A 12 9.95 -7.85 -12.36
N LEU A 13 8.73 -8.07 -11.86
CA LEU A 13 8.43 -8.50 -10.50
C LEU A 13 8.02 -9.97 -10.53
N VAL A 14 8.64 -10.78 -9.66
CA VAL A 14 8.39 -12.20 -9.56
C VAL A 14 7.29 -12.46 -8.54
N ALA A 15 6.29 -13.25 -8.94
CA ALA A 15 5.31 -13.83 -8.03
C ALA A 15 5.55 -15.33 -7.88
N PRO A 16 5.32 -15.92 -6.70
CA PRO A 16 5.48 -17.36 -6.52
C PRO A 16 4.57 -18.16 -7.47
N ARG A 17 5.05 -19.32 -7.95
CA ARG A 17 4.25 -20.22 -8.78
C ARG A 17 3.01 -20.67 -8.00
N GLY A 18 1.85 -20.64 -8.65
CA GLY A 18 0.58 -21.05 -8.05
C GLY A 18 -0.04 -20.02 -7.10
N TRP A 19 0.47 -18.81 -7.03
CA TRP A 19 -0.14 -17.76 -6.25
C TRP A 19 -1.52 -17.41 -6.82
N LYS A 20 -2.55 -17.75 -6.05
CA LYS A 20 -3.96 -17.51 -6.42
C LYS A 20 -4.44 -16.07 -6.12
N VAL A 21 -3.57 -15.25 -5.54
CA VAL A 21 -3.89 -13.84 -5.31
C VAL A 21 -3.80 -13.11 -6.64
N ARG A 22 -4.88 -12.45 -7.04
CA ARG A 22 -4.91 -11.61 -8.23
C ARG A 22 -4.05 -10.36 -7.93
N PRO A 23 -2.88 -10.20 -8.57
CA PRO A 23 -2.10 -9.00 -8.34
C PRO A 23 -2.87 -7.80 -8.88
N THR A 24 -2.78 -6.67 -8.18
CA THR A 24 -3.19 -5.37 -8.72
C THR A 24 -2.65 -5.22 -10.13
N SER A 25 -3.53 -5.10 -11.12
CA SER A 25 -3.12 -5.09 -12.52
C SER A 25 -2.23 -3.89 -12.81
N ASP A 26 -1.33 -4.02 -13.80
CA ASP A 26 -0.46 -2.92 -14.25
C ASP A 26 -1.29 -1.64 -14.52
N ARG A 27 -2.47 -1.78 -15.13
CA ARG A 27 -3.40 -0.68 -15.40
C ARG A 27 -3.92 0.00 -14.13
N VAL A 28 -4.26 -0.77 -13.10
CA VAL A 28 -4.75 -0.22 -11.83
C VAL A 28 -3.61 0.51 -11.11
N ARG A 29 -2.41 -0.08 -11.06
CA ARG A 29 -1.24 0.59 -10.47
C ARG A 29 -0.90 1.89 -11.20
N GLU A 30 -0.87 1.89 -12.52
CA GLU A 30 -0.66 3.09 -13.32
C GLU A 30 -1.68 4.18 -12.97
N ALA A 31 -2.96 3.83 -12.85
CA ALA A 31 -4.02 4.76 -12.50
C ALA A 31 -3.89 5.29 -11.06
N ILE A 32 -3.46 4.46 -10.10
CA ILE A 32 -3.17 4.88 -8.72
C ILE A 32 -2.05 5.93 -8.74
N PHE A 33 -0.90 5.59 -9.32
CA PHE A 33 0.26 6.49 -9.31
C PHE A 33 0.06 7.74 -10.15
N SER A 34 -0.70 7.68 -11.24
CA SER A 34 -1.14 8.87 -11.98
C SER A 34 -2.01 9.80 -11.14
N ALA A 35 -2.86 9.24 -10.26
CA ALA A 35 -3.70 10.04 -9.37
C ALA A 35 -2.92 10.66 -8.19
N LEU A 36 -1.84 10.02 -7.75
CA LEU A 36 -0.96 10.51 -6.69
C LEU A 36 0.00 11.60 -7.20
N GLY A 37 0.46 11.51 -8.44
CA GLY A 37 1.36 12.48 -9.05
C GLY A 37 2.65 12.66 -8.24
N GLU A 38 3.03 13.91 -7.99
CA GLU A 38 4.26 14.30 -7.28
C GLU A 38 4.26 13.94 -5.78
N ARG A 39 3.13 13.57 -5.20
CA ARG A 39 3.03 13.13 -3.79
C ARG A 39 3.83 11.87 -3.48
N VAL A 40 4.32 11.20 -4.50
CA VAL A 40 5.16 10.00 -4.35
C VAL A 40 6.62 10.36 -4.09
N VAL A 41 7.08 11.51 -4.59
CA VAL A 41 8.47 11.94 -4.44
C VAL A 41 8.75 12.23 -2.96
N ASP A 42 9.86 11.70 -2.46
CA ASP A 42 10.32 11.79 -1.07
C ASP A 42 9.35 11.22 -0.02
N ALA A 43 8.26 10.56 -0.44
CA ALA A 43 7.26 10.01 0.45
C ALA A 43 7.79 8.85 1.32
N THR A 44 7.33 8.80 2.56
CA THR A 44 7.38 7.61 3.42
C THR A 44 6.14 6.77 3.17
N VAL A 45 6.34 5.52 2.76
CA VAL A 45 5.28 4.62 2.28
C VAL A 45 5.04 3.47 3.24
N LEU A 46 3.77 3.14 3.50
CA LEU A 46 3.35 1.91 4.16
C LEU A 46 2.55 1.06 3.18
N ASP A 47 2.96 -0.19 2.98
CA ASP A 47 2.27 -1.15 2.11
C ASP A 47 1.73 -2.30 2.96
N LEU A 48 0.44 -2.25 3.27
CA LEU A 48 -0.28 -3.25 4.06
C LEU A 48 -0.83 -4.34 3.14
N TYR A 49 -0.61 -5.60 3.52
CA TYR A 49 -0.88 -6.77 2.68
C TYR A 49 0.00 -6.76 1.42
N SER A 50 1.28 -6.42 1.59
CA SER A 50 2.20 -6.07 0.51
C SER A 50 2.43 -7.16 -0.55
N GLY A 51 2.21 -8.42 -0.20
CA GLY A 51 2.32 -9.55 -1.13
C GLY A 51 3.69 -9.61 -1.82
N THR A 52 3.74 -9.25 -3.11
CA THR A 52 4.99 -9.18 -3.89
C THR A 52 5.76 -7.88 -3.70
N GLY A 53 5.20 -6.92 -2.97
CA GLY A 53 5.73 -5.57 -2.80
C GLY A 53 5.49 -4.65 -4.00
N ALA A 54 4.58 -4.99 -4.90
CA ALA A 54 4.43 -4.28 -6.17
C ALA A 54 4.09 -2.79 -6.03
N LEU A 55 3.25 -2.41 -5.05
CA LEU A 55 2.88 -1.02 -4.80
C LEU A 55 4.05 -0.24 -4.16
N ALA A 56 4.68 -0.81 -3.13
CA ALA A 56 5.84 -0.22 -2.49
C ALA A 56 7.02 -0.05 -3.47
N ILE A 57 7.33 -1.08 -4.25
CA ILE A 57 8.43 -1.05 -5.24
C ILE A 57 8.15 -0.02 -6.34
N GLU A 58 6.92 0.09 -6.81
CA GLU A 58 6.52 1.13 -7.76
C GLU A 58 6.69 2.54 -7.17
N ALA A 59 6.30 2.74 -5.89
CA ALA A 59 6.50 4.00 -5.19
C ALA A 59 7.98 4.35 -5.08
N LEU A 60 8.82 3.41 -4.63
CA LEU A 60 10.27 3.59 -4.53
C LEU A 60 10.89 3.90 -5.90
N SER A 61 10.44 3.22 -6.95
CA SER A 61 10.89 3.48 -8.33
C SER A 61 10.54 4.89 -8.81
N ARG A 62 9.46 5.47 -8.32
CA ARG A 62 9.01 6.84 -8.65
C ARG A 62 9.55 7.91 -7.71
N GLY A 63 10.50 7.57 -6.84
CA GLY A 63 11.19 8.53 -5.99
C GLY A 63 10.69 8.60 -4.54
N ALA A 64 9.89 7.66 -4.05
CA ALA A 64 9.61 7.58 -2.61
C ALA A 64 10.91 7.37 -1.83
N ALA A 65 11.05 8.01 -0.67
CA ALA A 65 12.26 7.95 0.14
C ALA A 65 12.45 6.54 0.74
N ARG A 66 11.40 6.00 1.31
CA ARG A 66 11.41 4.68 1.97
C ARG A 66 10.03 4.02 1.96
N ALA A 67 10.02 2.71 2.14
CA ALA A 67 8.78 1.94 2.26
C ALA A 67 8.88 0.90 3.37
N VAL A 68 7.78 0.75 4.15
CA VAL A 68 7.57 -0.34 5.10
C VAL A 68 6.52 -1.28 4.50
N LEU A 69 6.90 -2.54 4.32
CA LEU A 69 6.05 -3.57 3.72
C LEU A 69 5.62 -4.57 4.79
N VAL A 70 4.33 -4.61 5.09
CA VAL A 70 3.77 -5.49 6.13
C VAL A 70 2.96 -6.61 5.49
N ASP A 71 3.35 -7.84 5.72
CA ASP A 71 2.62 -9.04 5.30
C ASP A 71 2.93 -10.21 6.25
N ARG A 72 2.03 -11.18 6.33
CA ARG A 72 2.27 -12.45 7.03
C ARG A 72 3.34 -13.32 6.36
N ASP A 73 3.54 -13.13 5.05
CA ASP A 73 4.57 -13.79 4.25
C ASP A 73 5.32 -12.77 3.38
N THR A 74 6.44 -12.28 3.89
CA THR A 74 7.27 -11.29 3.22
C THR A 74 8.25 -11.86 2.20
N ARG A 75 8.38 -13.19 2.06
CA ARG A 75 9.35 -13.82 1.16
C ARG A 75 9.22 -13.37 -0.30
N PRO A 76 8.00 -13.21 -0.87
CA PRO A 76 7.87 -12.73 -2.25
C PRO A 76 8.34 -11.29 -2.44
N ALA A 77 8.04 -10.42 -1.49
CA ALA A 77 8.51 -9.02 -1.51
C ALA A 77 10.02 -8.96 -1.31
N LEU A 78 10.57 -9.74 -0.37
CA LEU A 78 12.02 -9.81 -0.11
C LEU A 78 12.79 -10.16 -1.38
N GLY A 79 12.41 -11.22 -2.10
CA GLY A 79 13.08 -11.62 -3.33
C GLY A 79 13.03 -10.54 -4.42
N ASN A 80 11.97 -9.74 -4.48
CA ASN A 80 11.89 -8.61 -5.42
C ASN A 80 12.75 -7.42 -4.96
N VAL A 81 12.71 -7.08 -3.67
CA VAL A 81 13.51 -6.00 -3.06
C VAL A 81 15.00 -6.25 -3.23
N GLU A 82 15.48 -7.45 -2.92
CA GLU A 82 16.88 -7.84 -3.09
C GLU A 82 17.32 -7.78 -4.55
N ARG A 83 16.53 -8.37 -5.45
CA ARG A 83 16.84 -8.41 -6.89
C ARG A 83 16.90 -7.02 -7.52
N LEU A 84 16.14 -6.06 -6.98
CA LEU A 84 16.09 -4.68 -7.49
C LEU A 84 17.01 -3.72 -6.71
N GLY A 85 17.78 -4.21 -5.73
CA GLY A 85 18.72 -3.41 -4.98
C GLY A 85 18.07 -2.36 -4.04
N LEU A 86 16.86 -2.64 -3.55
CA LEU A 86 16.07 -1.70 -2.75
C LEU A 86 16.21 -1.90 -1.22
N GLY A 87 17.12 -2.80 -0.77
CA GLY A 87 17.20 -3.21 0.63
C GLY A 87 17.42 -2.07 1.64
N GLU A 88 18.08 -0.99 1.25
CA GLU A 88 18.30 0.18 2.12
C GLU A 88 17.07 1.08 2.26
N ARG A 89 16.12 1.00 1.30
CA ARG A 89 14.91 1.83 1.26
C ARG A 89 13.62 1.06 1.57
N ALA A 90 13.70 -0.28 1.69
CA ALA A 90 12.54 -1.14 1.91
C ALA A 90 12.70 -1.96 3.19
N GLU A 91 11.87 -1.69 4.18
CA GLU A 91 11.77 -2.48 5.41
C GLU A 91 10.66 -3.52 5.26
N LEU A 92 10.96 -4.80 5.52
CA LEU A 92 9.98 -5.87 5.47
C LEU A 92 9.61 -6.34 6.87
N VAL A 93 8.34 -6.21 7.21
CA VAL A 93 7.79 -6.59 8.51
C VAL A 93 6.91 -7.83 8.34
N ARG A 94 7.39 -8.98 8.81
CA ARG A 94 6.60 -10.21 8.81
C ARG A 94 5.64 -10.22 9.99
N ALA A 95 4.39 -9.85 9.75
CA ALA A 95 3.34 -9.80 10.76
C ALA A 95 1.95 -10.01 10.13
N GLU A 96 0.99 -10.38 10.96
CA GLU A 96 -0.43 -10.24 10.62
C GLU A 96 -0.79 -8.75 10.75
N VAL A 97 -1.37 -8.17 9.70
CA VAL A 97 -1.54 -6.71 9.56
C VAL A 97 -2.32 -6.09 10.73
N GLY A 98 -3.46 -6.68 11.13
CA GLY A 98 -4.24 -6.16 12.25
C GLY A 98 -3.47 -6.16 13.57
N ARG A 99 -2.65 -7.20 13.81
CA ARG A 99 -1.77 -7.24 15.00
C ARG A 99 -0.65 -6.22 14.93
N TRP A 100 -0.13 -5.95 13.76
CA TRP A 100 0.88 -4.91 13.58
C TRP A 100 0.27 -3.53 13.81
N LEU A 101 -0.88 -3.25 13.23
CA LEU A 101 -1.62 -2.01 13.41
C LEU A 101 -1.93 -1.74 14.89
N ALA A 102 -2.37 -2.77 15.63
CA ALA A 102 -2.68 -2.65 17.06
C ALA A 102 -1.45 -2.37 17.94
N LYS A 103 -0.23 -2.72 17.48
CA LYS A 103 1.04 -2.50 18.19
C LYS A 103 1.79 -1.27 17.68
N ALA A 104 1.32 -0.67 16.58
CA ALA A 104 1.94 0.53 16.05
C ALA A 104 1.90 1.60 17.15
N PRO A 105 3.04 2.25 17.46
CA PRO A 105 3.15 3.14 18.59
C PRO A 105 2.14 4.29 18.55
N GLU A 106 1.81 4.82 19.70
CA GLU A 106 0.90 5.95 19.86
C GLU A 106 1.72 7.19 20.23
N GLY A 107 1.52 8.30 19.51
CA GLY A 107 2.11 9.59 19.84
C GLY A 107 2.87 10.26 18.70
N ASP A 108 3.29 11.50 18.95
CA ASP A 108 3.93 12.36 17.96
C ASP A 108 5.38 11.93 17.55
N ALA A 109 5.93 10.93 18.23
CA ALA A 109 7.29 10.43 17.98
C ALA A 109 7.40 9.39 16.86
N GLU A 110 6.28 9.00 16.25
CA GLU A 110 6.25 7.90 15.29
C GLU A 110 6.28 8.34 13.83
N PRO A 111 6.80 7.49 12.94
CA PRO A 111 6.81 7.82 11.53
C PRO A 111 5.38 7.88 11.00
N HIS A 112 4.89 9.08 10.72
CA HIS A 112 3.70 9.25 9.93
C HIS A 112 4.02 8.90 8.48
N PHE A 113 3.10 8.18 7.83
CA PHE A 113 3.25 7.78 6.44
C PHE A 113 2.55 8.79 5.52
N ASP A 114 3.25 9.24 4.50
CA ASP A 114 2.68 10.10 3.47
C ASP A 114 1.72 9.33 2.57
N LEU A 115 2.05 8.06 2.30
CA LEU A 115 1.23 7.16 1.51
C LEU A 115 1.03 5.83 2.22
N VAL A 116 -0.22 5.39 2.33
CA VAL A 116 -0.57 4.06 2.83
C VAL A 116 -1.34 3.31 1.76
N PHE A 117 -0.80 2.20 1.29
CA PHE A 117 -1.48 1.28 0.37
C PHE A 117 -2.12 0.13 1.16
N VAL A 118 -3.33 -0.24 0.76
CA VAL A 118 -4.09 -1.35 1.33
C VAL A 118 -4.71 -2.18 0.20
N ASP A 119 -4.15 -3.36 -0.05
CA ASP A 119 -4.67 -4.35 -1.01
C ASP A 119 -4.99 -5.66 -0.28
N ALA A 120 -6.02 -5.60 0.57
CA ALA A 120 -6.39 -6.70 1.44
C ALA A 120 -7.20 -7.79 0.70
N PRO A 121 -7.04 -9.08 1.06
CA PRO A 121 -7.91 -10.12 0.54
C PRO A 121 -9.39 -9.84 0.84
N TYR A 122 -10.25 -9.85 -0.18
CA TYR A 122 -11.67 -9.46 -0.11
C TYR A 122 -12.48 -10.18 0.99
N ARG A 123 -12.12 -11.44 1.30
CA ARG A 123 -12.75 -12.23 2.37
C ARG A 123 -12.54 -11.67 3.79
N LEU A 124 -11.61 -10.73 3.96
CA LEU A 124 -11.27 -10.11 5.25
C LEU A 124 -11.79 -8.68 5.36
N ALA A 125 -12.59 -8.19 4.39
CA ALA A 125 -12.94 -6.79 4.25
C ALA A 125 -13.49 -6.15 5.53
N ASP A 126 -14.45 -6.81 6.21
CA ASP A 126 -15.09 -6.25 7.42
C ASP A 126 -14.08 -6.07 8.56
N ARG A 127 -13.27 -7.10 8.85
CA ARG A 127 -12.24 -7.02 9.89
C ARG A 127 -11.16 -6.01 9.56
N VAL A 128 -10.73 -5.99 8.30
CA VAL A 128 -9.73 -5.02 7.82
C VAL A 128 -10.29 -3.59 7.93
N ALA A 129 -11.56 -3.37 7.61
CA ALA A 129 -12.20 -2.07 7.75
C ALA A 129 -12.19 -1.60 9.22
N GLU A 130 -12.50 -2.48 10.18
CA GLU A 130 -12.47 -2.19 11.62
C GLU A 130 -11.06 -1.79 12.07
N ASP A 131 -10.05 -2.62 11.75
CA ASP A 131 -8.65 -2.36 12.11
C ASP A 131 -8.15 -1.02 11.51
N LEU A 132 -8.48 -0.76 10.23
CA LEU A 132 -8.07 0.48 9.55
C LEU A 132 -8.79 1.71 10.10
N ASN A 133 -10.09 1.62 10.37
CA ASN A 133 -10.84 2.74 10.96
C ASN A 133 -10.28 3.14 12.34
N THR A 134 -9.80 2.16 13.11
CA THR A 134 -9.23 2.39 14.44
C THR A 134 -7.82 2.98 14.36
N HIS A 135 -6.98 2.47 13.46
CA HIS A 135 -5.54 2.72 13.54
C HIS A 135 -4.99 3.65 12.46
N LEU A 136 -5.61 3.68 11.27
CA LEU A 136 -5.08 4.42 10.13
C LEU A 136 -4.99 5.94 10.36
N PRO A 137 -5.95 6.61 11.03
CA PRO A 137 -5.88 8.07 11.24
C PRO A 137 -4.63 8.54 11.98
N ARG A 138 -4.06 7.71 12.87
CA ARG A 138 -2.85 8.04 13.63
C ARG A 138 -1.56 7.75 12.87
N LEU A 139 -1.60 6.86 11.89
CA LEU A 139 -0.44 6.48 11.09
C LEU A 139 -0.24 7.38 9.86
N LEU A 140 -1.29 8.05 9.42
CA LEU A 140 -1.27 8.88 8.22
C LEU A 140 -0.78 10.29 8.55
N ALA A 141 0.17 10.79 7.78
CA ALA A 141 0.59 12.19 7.85
C ALA A 141 -0.60 13.13 7.60
N PRO A 142 -0.60 14.37 8.10
CA PRO A 142 -1.71 15.32 7.92
C PRO A 142 -2.15 15.49 6.47
N GLU A 143 -1.20 15.61 5.55
CA GLU A 143 -1.43 15.69 4.10
C GLU A 143 -1.34 14.34 3.39
N GLY A 144 -1.23 13.25 4.15
CA GLY A 144 -1.07 11.89 3.65
C GLY A 144 -2.29 11.37 2.90
N ARG A 145 -2.10 10.28 2.17
CA ARG A 145 -3.15 9.59 1.41
C ARG A 145 -3.15 8.12 1.71
N ALA A 146 -4.34 7.59 2.00
CA ALA A 146 -4.56 6.15 2.05
C ALA A 146 -5.24 5.68 0.76
N ILE A 147 -4.67 4.70 0.11
CA ILE A 147 -5.13 4.12 -1.14
C ILE A 147 -5.61 2.71 -0.86
N VAL A 148 -6.90 2.48 -0.99
CA VAL A 148 -7.55 1.21 -0.66
C VAL A 148 -8.08 0.57 -1.93
N GLU A 149 -7.56 -0.61 -2.26
CA GLU A 149 -8.15 -1.48 -3.28
C GLU A 149 -9.15 -2.43 -2.63
N SER A 150 -10.33 -2.55 -3.24
CA SER A 150 -11.36 -3.49 -2.81
C SER A 150 -12.01 -4.15 -4.01
N GLY A 151 -12.75 -5.25 -3.80
CA GLY A 151 -13.58 -5.85 -4.83
C GLY A 151 -14.72 -4.95 -5.29
N ALA A 152 -15.29 -5.29 -6.43
CA ALA A 152 -16.47 -4.59 -6.96
C ALA A 152 -17.60 -4.55 -5.92
N GLY A 153 -18.07 -3.34 -5.63
CA GLY A 153 -19.07 -3.09 -4.59
C GLY A 153 -18.54 -2.39 -3.35
N GLY A 154 -17.21 -2.16 -3.26
CA GLY A 154 -16.61 -1.29 -2.23
C GLY A 154 -16.76 -1.81 -0.80
N ALA A 155 -16.64 -3.13 -0.59
CA ALA A 155 -16.81 -3.76 0.71
C ALA A 155 -15.85 -3.22 1.80
N LEU A 156 -14.66 -2.74 1.41
CA LEU A 156 -13.69 -2.16 2.34
C LEU A 156 -13.85 -0.64 2.38
N ARG A 157 -14.37 -0.13 3.47
CA ARG A 157 -14.67 1.29 3.65
C ARG A 157 -13.98 1.86 4.89
N ILE A 158 -13.36 3.03 4.74
CA ILE A 158 -12.74 3.77 5.83
C ILE A 158 -13.65 4.96 6.14
N ASP A 159 -14.38 4.90 7.26
CA ASP A 159 -15.29 5.96 7.68
C ASP A 159 -14.60 7.00 8.57
N SER A 160 -13.45 6.65 9.16
CA SER A 160 -12.63 7.54 10.00
C SER A 160 -11.82 8.58 9.22
N LEU A 161 -11.78 8.50 7.89
CA LEU A 161 -11.07 9.42 7.02
C LEU A 161 -11.97 9.93 5.89
N PRO A 162 -11.82 11.20 5.45
CA PRO A 162 -12.56 11.73 4.32
C PRO A 162 -12.16 11.01 3.03
N ARG A 163 -13.14 10.48 2.32
CA ARG A 163 -12.90 9.88 0.99
C ARG A 163 -12.85 10.98 -0.07
N LEU A 164 -11.68 11.16 -0.67
CA LEU A 164 -11.41 12.19 -1.67
C LEU A 164 -11.76 11.74 -3.08
N ARG A 165 -11.60 10.45 -3.38
CA ARG A 165 -11.83 9.90 -4.72
C ARG A 165 -12.19 8.42 -4.64
N GLN A 166 -13.04 8.00 -5.57
CA GLN A 166 -13.29 6.57 -5.83
C GLN A 166 -13.40 6.35 -7.34
N ARG A 167 -12.77 5.29 -7.83
CA ARG A 167 -12.87 4.87 -9.24
C ARG A 167 -12.90 3.36 -9.34
N ARG A 168 -13.69 2.88 -10.31
CA ARG A 168 -13.76 1.47 -10.66
C ARG A 168 -12.85 1.14 -11.84
N TYR A 169 -12.11 0.04 -11.71
CA TYR A 169 -11.25 -0.51 -12.73
C TYR A 169 -11.55 -2.01 -12.90
N GLY A 170 -12.52 -2.30 -13.78
CA GLY A 170 -13.01 -3.66 -13.95
C GLY A 170 -13.68 -4.21 -12.69
N ALA A 171 -13.08 -5.23 -12.09
CA ALA A 171 -13.56 -5.85 -10.85
C ALA A 171 -12.92 -5.26 -9.58
N ALA A 172 -12.12 -4.20 -9.68
CA ALA A 172 -11.50 -3.51 -8.56
C ALA A 172 -12.08 -2.10 -8.39
N ASP A 173 -12.40 -1.74 -7.18
CA ASP A 173 -12.69 -0.36 -6.77
C ASP A 173 -11.47 0.19 -6.03
N VAL A 174 -10.96 1.33 -6.46
CA VAL A 174 -9.87 2.06 -5.81
C VAL A 174 -10.42 3.32 -5.17
N SER A 175 -10.25 3.43 -3.87
CA SER A 175 -10.63 4.60 -3.08
C SER A 175 -9.39 5.31 -2.53
N ILE A 176 -9.35 6.63 -2.61
CA ILE A 176 -8.31 7.47 -2.01
C ILE A 176 -8.94 8.27 -0.89
N TYR A 177 -8.35 8.16 0.28
CA TYR A 177 -8.73 8.89 1.48
C TYR A 177 -7.64 9.89 1.85
N GLY A 178 -8.02 11.02 2.46
CA GLY A 178 -7.10 12.03 2.97
C GLY A 178 -6.78 11.81 4.44
N GLY A 179 -5.65 12.34 4.89
CA GLY A 179 -5.42 12.55 6.31
C GLY A 179 -6.48 13.49 6.89
N ALA A 180 -6.87 13.32 8.14
CA ALA A 180 -7.72 14.27 8.83
C ALA A 180 -6.95 15.59 8.96
N ALA A 181 -7.58 16.71 8.54
CA ALA A 181 -7.06 18.02 8.89
C ALA A 181 -7.06 18.12 10.43
N ARG A 182 -5.88 18.35 11.01
CA ARG A 182 -5.73 18.62 12.46
C ARG A 182 -6.24 20.02 12.77
#